data_da52082f7627d8938720718c436975f2
#
_entry.id   da52082f7627d8938720718c436975f2
#
_cell.length_a   1.000
_cell.length_b   1.000
_cell.length_c   1.000
_cell.angle_alpha   90.00
_cell.angle_beta   90.00
_cell.angle_gamma   90.00
#
_symmetry.space_group_name_H-M   'P 1'
#
loop_
_entity.id
_entity.type
_entity.pdbx_description
1 polymer ?
#
loop_
_entity_poly.entity_id
_entity_poly.type
_entity_poly.pdbx_seq_one_letter_code
_entity_poly.pdbx_strand_id
1 'polypeptide(L)'
;METSENKKGNALKIVIPTIIIVMLAAIGTLAYFLREKSIQNTEMLQLFEIEKEEMENEYSSFAVQYDELQVHLSNDSLIRQLEKEKLRTQQLLEELRQTKATNAAEITRLKKELATVRAVLRTYVIQIDSLDQINKELEKENTKISKQYKEATKQIDNLIVEKQ
;
A
#
# COMPACT_ATOMS: atom_id res chain seq x y z
N MET A 1 -21.53 -41.49 -73.48
CA MET A 1 -21.92 -40.49 -72.45
C MET A 1 -21.69 -41.04 -71.08
N GLU A 2 -20.45 -41.45 -70.69
CA GLU A 2 -20.13 -42.16 -69.44
C GLU A 2 -18.75 -41.81 -68.83
N THR A 3 -18.41 -40.53 -68.71
CA THR A 3 -17.13 -40.15 -68.12
C THR A 3 -17.25 -39.00 -67.13
N SER A 4 -18.46 -38.53 -66.80
CA SER A 4 -18.64 -37.38 -65.91
C SER A 4 -18.94 -37.74 -64.45
N GLU A 5 -19.46 -38.90 -64.11
CA GLU A 5 -19.81 -39.32 -62.76
C GLU A 5 -18.63 -39.79 -61.90
N ASN A 6 -17.63 -40.38 -62.52
CA ASN A 6 -16.49 -40.96 -61.78
C ASN A 6 -15.49 -39.90 -61.26
N LYS A 7 -15.46 -38.68 -61.83
CA LYS A 7 -14.62 -37.58 -61.36
C LYS A 7 -15.15 -36.91 -60.08
N LYS A 8 -16.45 -36.84 -59.88
CA LYS A 8 -17.07 -36.28 -58.68
C LYS A 8 -16.85 -37.14 -57.41
N GLY A 9 -16.88 -38.48 -57.57
CA GLY A 9 -16.67 -39.41 -56.45
C GLY A 9 -15.23 -39.44 -55.89
N ASN A 10 -14.24 -39.20 -56.76
CA ASN A 10 -12.86 -39.14 -56.33
C ASN A 10 -12.48 -37.79 -55.73
N ALA A 11 -13.06 -36.69 -56.16
CA ALA A 11 -12.87 -35.36 -55.54
C ALA A 11 -13.42 -35.34 -54.11
N LEU A 12 -14.58 -35.95 -53.87
CA LEU A 12 -15.20 -36.02 -52.54
C LEU A 12 -14.35 -36.84 -51.55
N LYS A 13 -13.70 -37.91 -52.01
CA LYS A 13 -12.82 -38.77 -51.22
C LYS A 13 -11.52 -38.08 -50.75
N ILE A 14 -11.09 -37.01 -51.43
CA ILE A 14 -9.92 -36.19 -51.07
C ILE A 14 -10.34 -34.96 -50.26
N VAL A 15 -11.44 -34.32 -50.60
CA VAL A 15 -11.92 -33.09 -49.98
C VAL A 15 -12.37 -33.34 -48.51
N ILE A 16 -13.07 -34.43 -48.24
CA ILE A 16 -13.51 -34.75 -46.89
C ILE A 16 -12.35 -34.93 -45.89
N PRO A 17 -11.30 -35.72 -46.13
CA PRO A 17 -10.19 -35.86 -45.21
C PRO A 17 -9.36 -34.57 -45.06
N THR A 18 -9.25 -33.76 -46.11
CA THR A 18 -8.57 -32.45 -46.02
C THR A 18 -9.30 -31.48 -45.10
N ILE A 19 -10.63 -31.41 -45.18
CA ILE A 19 -11.47 -30.60 -44.30
C ILE A 19 -11.33 -31.08 -42.84
N ILE A 20 -11.31 -32.39 -42.60
CA ILE A 20 -11.14 -32.96 -41.25
C ILE A 20 -9.77 -32.59 -40.69
N ILE A 21 -8.71 -32.66 -41.48
CA ILE A 21 -7.36 -32.29 -41.04
C ILE A 21 -7.29 -30.80 -40.71
N VAL A 22 -7.87 -29.94 -41.51
CA VAL A 22 -7.93 -28.48 -41.24
C VAL A 22 -8.73 -28.18 -39.97
N MET A 23 -9.86 -28.86 -39.78
CA MET A 23 -10.65 -28.73 -38.55
C MET A 23 -9.87 -29.18 -37.29
N LEU A 24 -9.18 -30.31 -37.36
CA LEU A 24 -8.38 -30.79 -36.27
C LEU A 24 -7.20 -29.85 -35.96
N ALA A 25 -6.58 -29.28 -36.97
CA ALA A 25 -5.53 -28.26 -36.78
C ALA A 25 -6.10 -26.98 -36.13
N ALA A 26 -7.29 -26.52 -36.55
CA ALA A 26 -7.95 -25.36 -35.96
C ALA A 26 -8.35 -25.60 -34.48
N ILE A 27 -8.88 -26.79 -34.18
CA ILE A 27 -9.19 -27.19 -32.79
C ILE A 27 -7.93 -27.26 -31.93
N GLY A 28 -6.85 -27.82 -32.47
CA GLY A 28 -5.56 -27.90 -31.77
C GLY A 28 -4.96 -26.53 -31.44
N THR A 29 -5.00 -25.61 -32.41
CA THR A 29 -4.52 -24.22 -32.20
C THR A 29 -5.39 -23.45 -31.21
N LEU A 30 -6.71 -23.64 -31.25
CA LEU A 30 -7.64 -23.03 -30.32
C LEU A 30 -7.44 -23.58 -28.89
N ALA A 31 -7.27 -24.89 -28.75
CA ALA A 31 -7.01 -25.53 -27.45
C ALA A 31 -5.66 -25.06 -26.86
N TYR A 32 -4.63 -24.92 -27.68
CA TYR A 32 -3.34 -24.38 -27.26
C TYR A 32 -3.49 -22.93 -26.76
N PHE A 33 -4.18 -22.09 -27.50
CA PHE A 33 -4.38 -20.68 -27.14
C PHE A 33 -5.22 -20.51 -25.87
N LEU A 34 -6.27 -21.33 -25.69
CA LEU A 34 -7.07 -21.34 -24.47
C LEU A 34 -6.27 -21.81 -23.24
N ARG A 35 -5.40 -22.81 -23.42
CA ARG A 35 -4.52 -23.29 -22.35
C ARG A 35 -3.52 -22.22 -21.93
N GLU A 36 -2.90 -21.53 -22.88
CA GLU A 36 -1.96 -20.45 -22.61
C GLU A 36 -2.62 -19.29 -21.86
N LYS A 37 -3.81 -18.86 -22.27
CA LYS A 37 -4.59 -17.84 -21.54
C LYS A 37 -4.99 -18.30 -20.14
N SER A 38 -5.31 -19.57 -19.96
CA SER A 38 -5.65 -20.12 -18.64
C SER A 38 -4.46 -20.09 -17.70
N ILE A 39 -3.26 -20.43 -18.17
CA ILE A 39 -2.02 -20.40 -17.39
C ILE A 39 -1.70 -18.95 -16.99
N GLN A 40 -1.70 -18.01 -17.95
CA GLN A 40 -1.45 -16.59 -17.67
C GLN A 40 -2.45 -15.98 -16.67
N ASN A 41 -3.72 -16.36 -16.75
CA ASN A 41 -4.73 -15.93 -15.79
C ASN A 41 -4.46 -16.49 -14.39
N THR A 42 -4.01 -17.73 -14.27
CA THR A 42 -3.69 -18.35 -12.98
C THR A 42 -2.45 -17.71 -12.35
N GLU A 43 -1.41 -17.47 -13.13
CA GLU A 43 -0.21 -16.77 -12.69
C GLU A 43 -0.52 -15.34 -12.24
N MET A 44 -1.34 -14.62 -12.99
CA MET A 44 -1.77 -13.26 -12.62
C MET A 44 -2.59 -13.25 -11.32
N LEU A 45 -3.47 -14.23 -11.11
CA LEU A 45 -4.22 -14.37 -9.87
C LEU A 45 -3.30 -14.65 -8.68
N GLN A 46 -2.31 -15.52 -8.83
CA GLN A 46 -1.32 -15.79 -7.80
C GLN A 46 -0.50 -14.55 -7.44
N LEU A 47 -0.09 -13.77 -8.44
CA LEU A 47 0.61 -12.50 -8.21
C LEU A 47 -0.26 -11.50 -7.44
N PHE A 48 -1.54 -11.36 -7.78
CA PHE A 48 -2.46 -10.49 -7.05
C PHE A 48 -2.76 -10.97 -5.63
N GLU A 49 -2.77 -12.28 -5.39
CA GLU A 49 -2.90 -12.85 -4.04
C GLU A 49 -1.70 -12.49 -3.18
N ILE A 50 -0.48 -12.66 -3.70
CA ILE A 50 0.76 -12.30 -3.01
C ILE A 50 0.81 -10.79 -2.75
N GLU A 51 0.52 -9.97 -3.77
CA GLU A 51 0.49 -8.52 -3.64
C GLU A 51 -0.54 -8.05 -2.60
N LYS A 52 -1.69 -8.69 -2.55
CA LYS A 52 -2.73 -8.44 -1.56
C LYS A 52 -2.23 -8.74 -0.14
N GLU A 53 -1.58 -9.89 0.07
CA GLU A 53 -1.01 -10.27 1.37
C GLU A 53 0.08 -9.28 1.83
N GLU A 54 0.96 -8.85 0.93
CA GLU A 54 1.96 -7.82 1.23
C GLU A 54 1.31 -6.51 1.65
N MET A 55 0.27 -6.07 0.93
CA MET A 55 -0.48 -4.85 1.25
C MET A 55 -1.23 -4.97 2.58
N GLU A 56 -1.82 -6.12 2.91
CA GLU A 56 -2.47 -6.36 4.21
C GLU A 56 -1.48 -6.22 5.37
N ASN A 57 -0.29 -6.82 5.22
CA ASN A 57 0.78 -6.71 6.21
C ASN A 57 1.24 -5.27 6.39
N GLU A 58 1.37 -4.51 5.30
CA GLU A 58 1.80 -3.12 5.35
C GLU A 58 0.74 -2.20 5.98
N TYR A 59 -0.53 -2.32 5.60
CA TYR A 59 -1.62 -1.58 6.24
C TYR A 59 -1.73 -1.89 7.74
N SER A 60 -1.57 -3.15 8.13
CA SER A 60 -1.58 -3.57 9.53
C SER A 60 -0.40 -2.94 10.30
N SER A 61 0.78 -2.96 9.71
CA SER A 61 1.97 -2.32 10.28
C SER A 61 1.79 -0.81 10.46
N PHE A 62 1.20 -0.12 9.49
CA PHE A 62 0.93 1.31 9.60
C PHE A 62 -0.08 1.64 10.71
N ALA A 63 -1.12 0.82 10.88
CA ALA A 63 -2.05 1.00 11.98
C ALA A 63 -1.35 0.94 13.36
N VAL A 64 -0.39 0.02 13.54
CA VAL A 64 0.42 -0.09 14.75
C VAL A 64 1.36 1.12 14.90
N GLN A 65 1.99 1.56 13.82
CA GLN A 65 2.87 2.74 13.87
C GLN A 65 2.12 4.01 14.25
N TYR A 66 0.87 4.19 13.82
CA TYR A 66 0.04 5.30 14.28
C TYR A 66 -0.23 5.25 15.78
N ASP A 67 -0.40 4.07 16.37
CA ASP A 67 -0.54 3.91 17.83
C ASP A 67 0.75 4.25 18.57
N GLU A 68 1.89 3.79 18.08
CA GLU A 68 3.19 4.09 18.66
C GLU A 68 3.49 5.58 18.66
N LEU A 69 3.17 6.29 17.58
CA LEU A 69 3.34 7.73 17.49
C LEU A 69 2.48 8.50 18.50
N GLN A 70 1.30 7.99 18.83
CA GLN A 70 0.39 8.64 19.81
C GLN A 70 0.90 8.57 21.24
N VAL A 71 1.60 7.50 21.62
CA VAL A 71 2.03 7.25 23.01
C VAL A 71 2.96 8.37 23.55
N HIS A 72 3.73 9.00 22.69
CA HIS A 72 4.72 10.01 23.07
C HIS A 72 4.26 11.45 22.90
N LEU A 73 2.99 11.66 22.54
CA LEU A 73 2.44 12.98 22.22
C LEU A 73 1.60 13.55 23.36
N SER A 74 1.85 14.83 23.68
CA SER A 74 1.01 15.63 24.59
C SER A 74 0.07 16.58 23.86
N ASN A 75 0.08 16.58 22.50
CA ASN A 75 -0.70 17.49 21.69
C ASN A 75 -2.01 16.85 21.23
N ASP A 76 -3.13 17.21 21.87
CA ASP A 76 -4.45 16.65 21.58
C ASP A 76 -4.92 16.82 20.13
N SER A 77 -4.50 17.88 19.46
CA SER A 77 -4.85 18.10 18.04
C SER A 77 -4.15 17.10 17.14
N LEU A 78 -2.87 16.86 17.38
CA LEU A 78 -2.07 15.91 16.60
C LEU A 78 -2.51 14.46 16.89
N ILE A 79 -2.82 14.14 18.15
CA ILE A 79 -3.37 12.84 18.55
C ILE A 79 -4.65 12.54 17.76
N ARG A 80 -5.60 13.49 17.71
CA ARG A 80 -6.85 13.32 16.95
C ARG A 80 -6.63 13.15 15.45
N GLN A 81 -5.63 13.81 14.88
CA GLN A 81 -5.29 13.63 13.46
C GLN A 81 -4.71 12.24 13.19
N LEU A 82 -3.79 11.76 14.03
CA LEU A 82 -3.23 10.42 13.94
C LEU A 82 -4.31 9.35 14.10
N GLU A 83 -5.23 9.52 15.03
CA GLU A 83 -6.34 8.58 15.23
C GLU A 83 -7.27 8.52 14.01
N LYS A 84 -7.55 9.65 13.38
CA LYS A 84 -8.31 9.70 12.14
C LYS A 84 -7.60 8.96 10.99
N GLU A 85 -6.31 9.15 10.83
CA GLU A 85 -5.54 8.47 9.78
C GLU A 85 -5.38 6.97 10.08
N LYS A 86 -5.23 6.58 11.35
CA LYS A 86 -5.28 5.19 11.78
C LYS A 86 -6.60 4.53 11.41
N LEU A 87 -7.73 5.18 11.73
CA LEU A 87 -9.06 4.66 11.41
C LEU A 87 -9.24 4.49 9.89
N ARG A 88 -8.79 5.48 9.10
CA ARG A 88 -8.78 5.38 7.64
C ARG A 88 -7.94 4.19 7.16
N THR A 89 -6.76 4.00 7.73
CA THR A 89 -5.87 2.88 7.40
C THR A 89 -6.52 1.54 7.70
N GLN A 90 -7.22 1.41 8.83
CA GLN A 90 -7.98 0.22 9.19
C GLN A 90 -9.16 -0.04 8.25
N GLN A 91 -9.86 1.01 7.80
CA GLN A 91 -10.94 0.89 6.82
C GLN A 91 -10.42 0.38 5.47
N LEU A 92 -9.29 0.91 4.99
CA LEU A 92 -8.65 0.46 3.75
C LEU A 92 -8.14 -0.99 3.86
N LEU A 93 -7.64 -1.40 5.03
CA LEU A 93 -7.27 -2.79 5.30
C LEU A 93 -8.48 -3.73 5.21
N GLU A 94 -9.60 -3.34 5.82
CA GLU A 94 -10.81 -4.16 5.78
C GLU A 94 -11.38 -4.24 4.35
N GLU A 95 -11.37 -3.13 3.61
CA GLU A 95 -11.75 -3.10 2.20
C GLU A 95 -10.85 -4.02 1.35
N LEU A 96 -9.54 -4.00 1.59
CA LEU A 96 -8.59 -4.89 0.92
C LEU A 96 -8.89 -6.37 1.22
N ARG A 97 -9.18 -6.72 2.47
CA ARG A 97 -9.54 -8.10 2.86
C ARG A 97 -10.78 -8.60 2.15
N GLN A 98 -11.78 -7.73 1.99
CA GLN A 98 -13.01 -8.06 1.30
C GLN A 98 -12.86 -8.09 -0.23
N THR A 99 -11.82 -7.46 -0.77
CA THR A 99 -11.57 -7.40 -2.21
C THR A 99 -11.03 -8.75 -2.71
N LYS A 100 -11.68 -9.30 -3.76
CA LYS A 100 -11.21 -10.51 -4.41
C LYS A 100 -9.98 -10.22 -5.26
N ALA A 101 -9.01 -11.14 -5.29
CA ALA A 101 -7.81 -11.05 -6.13
C ALA A 101 -8.12 -10.91 -7.64
N THR A 102 -9.31 -11.35 -8.08
CA THR A 102 -9.80 -11.15 -9.45
C THR A 102 -10.14 -9.69 -9.79
N ASN A 103 -10.31 -8.82 -8.79
CA ASN A 103 -10.64 -7.41 -8.99
C ASN A 103 -9.37 -6.54 -9.08
N ALA A 104 -8.64 -6.68 -10.19
CA ALA A 104 -7.38 -5.98 -10.43
C ALA A 104 -7.49 -4.45 -10.33
N ALA A 105 -8.62 -3.87 -10.73
CA ALA A 105 -8.84 -2.43 -10.67
C ALA A 105 -8.88 -1.95 -9.21
N GLU A 106 -9.55 -2.69 -8.34
CA GLU A 106 -9.68 -2.38 -6.92
C GLU A 106 -8.36 -2.59 -6.18
N ILE A 107 -7.65 -3.66 -6.45
CA ILE A 107 -6.28 -3.89 -5.92
C ILE A 107 -5.36 -2.72 -6.31
N THR A 108 -5.40 -2.29 -7.57
CA THR A 108 -4.59 -1.16 -8.05
C THR A 108 -4.97 0.16 -7.34
N ARG A 109 -6.26 0.39 -7.09
CA ARG A 109 -6.73 1.56 -6.32
C ARG A 109 -6.20 1.53 -4.88
N LEU A 110 -6.38 0.41 -4.20
CA LEU A 110 -5.92 0.22 -2.81
C LEU A 110 -4.40 0.34 -2.68
N LYS A 111 -3.64 -0.09 -3.68
CA LYS A 111 -2.19 0.12 -3.74
C LYS A 111 -1.81 1.61 -3.80
N LYS A 112 -2.56 2.42 -4.54
CA LYS A 112 -2.35 3.89 -4.57
C LYS A 112 -2.70 4.53 -3.22
N GLU A 113 -3.78 4.08 -2.59
CA GLU A 113 -4.15 4.53 -1.23
C GLU A 113 -3.07 4.16 -0.22
N LEU A 114 -2.48 2.97 -0.30
CA LEU A 114 -1.36 2.54 0.54
C LEU A 114 -0.14 3.47 0.40
N ALA A 115 0.21 3.85 -0.82
CA ALA A 115 1.27 4.82 -1.05
C ALA A 115 0.97 6.18 -0.41
N THR A 116 -0.29 6.60 -0.42
CA THR A 116 -0.75 7.83 0.24
C THR A 116 -0.64 7.72 1.76
N VAL A 117 -1.10 6.63 2.35
CA VAL A 117 -0.98 6.36 3.80
C VAL A 117 0.49 6.37 4.23
N ARG A 118 1.38 5.73 3.47
CA ARG A 118 2.83 5.74 3.72
C ARG A 118 3.41 7.17 3.72
N ALA A 119 3.03 7.99 2.75
CA ALA A 119 3.49 9.37 2.66
C ALA A 119 2.99 10.23 3.84
N VAL A 120 1.73 10.06 4.24
CA VAL A 120 1.12 10.74 5.39
C VAL A 120 1.81 10.33 6.68
N LEU A 121 2.00 9.03 6.92
CA LEU A 121 2.70 8.53 8.11
C LEU A 121 4.11 9.10 8.21
N ARG A 122 4.87 9.10 7.12
CA ARG A 122 6.21 9.71 7.09
C ARG A 122 6.19 11.19 7.45
N THR A 123 5.17 11.92 6.99
CA THR A 123 5.02 13.34 7.34
C THR A 123 4.80 13.53 8.84
N TYR A 124 3.99 12.70 9.48
CA TYR A 124 3.78 12.75 10.92
C TYR A 124 5.04 12.41 11.71
N VAL A 125 5.80 11.39 11.30
CA VAL A 125 7.10 11.07 11.92
C VAL A 125 8.02 12.27 11.92
N ILE A 126 8.20 12.94 10.77
CA ILE A 126 9.05 14.15 10.66
C ILE A 126 8.53 15.28 11.54
N GLN A 127 7.22 15.50 11.60
CA GLN A 127 6.63 16.54 12.46
C GLN A 127 6.86 16.27 13.94
N ILE A 128 6.70 15.02 14.37
CA ILE A 128 6.90 14.61 15.77
C ILE A 128 8.37 14.75 16.16
N ASP A 129 9.30 14.29 15.33
CA ASP A 129 10.73 14.45 15.55
C ASP A 129 11.14 15.92 15.68
N SER A 130 10.57 16.78 14.82
CA SER A 130 10.82 18.23 14.89
C SER A 130 10.28 18.85 16.18
N LEU A 131 9.09 18.46 16.63
CA LEU A 131 8.51 18.92 17.89
C LEU A 131 9.33 18.47 19.10
N ASP A 132 9.83 17.24 19.09
CA ASP A 132 10.68 16.71 20.15
C ASP A 132 12.01 17.49 20.25
N GLN A 133 12.62 17.81 19.12
CA GLN A 133 13.81 18.65 19.07
C GLN A 133 13.57 20.05 19.66
N ILE A 134 12.48 20.70 19.24
CA ILE A 134 12.09 22.02 19.74
C ILE A 134 11.85 21.98 21.27
N ASN A 135 11.14 20.95 21.74
CA ASN A 135 10.91 20.79 23.19
C ASN A 135 12.21 20.64 23.97
N LYS A 136 13.15 19.83 23.48
CA LYS A 136 14.48 19.67 24.11
C LYS A 136 15.29 20.97 24.13
N GLU A 137 15.19 21.79 23.08
CA GLU A 137 15.84 23.10 23.06
C GLU A 137 15.20 24.07 24.06
N LEU A 138 13.88 24.14 24.10
CA LEU A 138 13.13 24.95 25.06
C LEU A 138 13.41 24.56 26.51
N GLU A 139 13.53 23.28 26.83
CA GLU A 139 13.91 22.79 28.16
C GLU A 139 15.30 23.25 28.56
N LYS A 140 16.28 23.18 27.64
CA LYS A 140 17.65 23.68 27.87
C LYS A 140 17.64 25.17 28.11
N GLU A 141 16.92 25.94 27.31
CA GLU A 141 16.83 27.39 27.43
C GLU A 141 16.14 27.78 28.76
N ASN A 142 15.03 27.10 29.08
CA ASN A 142 14.31 27.32 30.35
C ASN A 142 15.21 27.04 31.58
N THR A 143 16.02 25.97 31.52
CA THR A 143 16.99 25.65 32.54
C THR A 143 18.06 26.73 32.67
N LYS A 144 18.55 27.26 31.56
CA LYS A 144 19.54 28.36 31.52
C LYS A 144 18.96 29.64 32.14
N ILE A 145 17.77 30.03 31.72
CA ILE A 145 17.06 31.21 32.24
C ILE A 145 16.82 31.08 33.75
N SER A 146 16.38 29.89 34.22
CA SER A 146 16.17 29.62 35.63
C SER A 146 17.43 29.78 36.46
N LYS A 147 18.59 29.33 35.94
CA LYS A 147 19.90 29.53 36.60
C LYS A 147 20.27 31.00 36.65
N GLN A 148 20.15 31.72 35.55
CA GLN A 148 20.44 33.16 35.48
C GLN A 148 19.54 33.97 36.44
N TYR A 149 18.27 33.64 36.50
CA TYR A 149 17.35 34.26 37.45
C TYR A 149 17.75 34.05 38.90
N LYS A 150 18.08 32.80 39.29
CA LYS A 150 18.57 32.49 40.64
C LYS A 150 19.87 33.24 40.99
N GLU A 151 20.76 33.39 40.03
CA GLU A 151 22.02 34.08 40.20
C GLU A 151 21.81 35.59 40.34
N ALA A 152 20.96 36.19 39.53
CA ALA A 152 20.57 37.59 39.65
C ALA A 152 19.87 37.89 41.00
N THR A 153 18.97 37.00 41.43
CA THR A 153 18.30 37.14 42.75
C THR A 153 19.34 37.12 43.88
N LYS A 154 20.30 36.20 43.88
CA LYS A 154 21.38 36.17 44.88
C LYS A 154 22.22 37.46 44.88
N GLN A 155 22.53 38.01 43.74
CA GLN A 155 23.27 39.27 43.63
C GLN A 155 22.48 40.44 44.22
N ILE A 156 21.19 40.50 43.98
CA ILE A 156 20.29 41.52 44.57
C ILE A 156 20.26 41.36 46.07
N ASP A 157 20.08 40.16 46.61
CA ASP A 157 20.05 39.90 48.04
C ASP A 157 21.37 40.31 48.71
N ASN A 158 22.53 39.99 48.12
CA ASN A 158 23.83 40.42 48.60
C ASN A 158 23.99 41.94 48.64
N LEU A 159 23.54 42.63 47.56
CA LEU A 159 23.60 44.11 47.52
C LEU A 159 22.67 44.78 48.54
N ILE A 160 21.55 44.17 48.89
CA ILE A 160 20.65 44.65 49.95
C ILE A 160 21.32 44.54 51.31
N VAL A 161 21.99 43.40 51.59
CA VAL A 161 22.71 43.19 52.86
C VAL A 161 23.91 44.11 53.00
N GLU A 162 24.63 44.42 51.92
CA GLU A 162 25.81 45.29 51.94
C GLU A 162 25.46 46.77 52.17
N LYS A 163 24.19 47.17 51.95
CA LYS A 163 23.71 48.55 52.16
C LYS A 163 23.01 48.81 53.52
N GLN A 164 22.90 47.79 54.37
CA GLN A 164 22.43 47.88 55.75
C GLN A 164 23.56 48.04 56.73
#